data_0ec8df217b7922780e68e446dc4c0f46
#
_entry.id   0ec8df217b7922780e68e446dc4c0f46
#
_cell.length_a   1.000
_cell.length_b   1.000
_cell.length_c   1.000
_cell.angle_alpha   90.00
_cell.angle_beta   90.00
_cell.angle_gamma   90.00
#
_symmetry.space_group_name_H-M   'P 1'
#
loop_
_entity.id
_entity.type
_entity.pdbx_description
1 polymer ?
#
loop_
_entity_poly.entity_id
_entity_poly.type
_entity_poly.pdbx_seq_one_letter_code
_entity_poly.pdbx_strand_id
1 'polypeptide(L)' 'NSSILNLLPAVIDEIDEKDSSMALVSLNIGCSKLIARVTRKSVHQLNLIAGLKVWAQIKSVAIVE' A
#
# COMPACT_ATOMS: atom_id res chain seq x y z
N ASN A 1 8.57 -13.62 -19.65
CA ASN A 1 7.27 -13.19 -19.41
C ASN A 1 7.16 -12.16 -18.31
N SER A 2 6.44 -11.17 -18.58
CA SER A 2 6.51 -9.97 -17.79
C SER A 2 5.40 -9.79 -16.80
N SER A 3 4.53 -10.74 -16.63
CA SER A 3 3.43 -10.53 -15.69
C SER A 3 3.78 -11.07 -14.31
N ILE A 4 4.89 -10.65 -13.81
CA ILE A 4 5.29 -11.04 -12.48
C ILE A 4 4.54 -10.20 -11.47
N LEU A 5 3.76 -10.87 -10.64
CA LEU A 5 3.10 -10.22 -9.54
C LEU A 5 4.01 -10.31 -8.33
N ASN A 6 4.46 -9.16 -7.87
CA ASN A 6 5.27 -9.12 -6.68
C ASN A 6 4.37 -8.86 -5.49
N LEU A 7 4.14 -9.91 -4.73
CA LEU A 7 3.37 -9.80 -3.49
C LEU A 7 4.35 -9.82 -2.33
N LEU A 8 4.31 -8.76 -1.55
CA LEU A 8 5.21 -8.61 -0.42
C LEU A 8 4.40 -8.48 0.86
N PRO A 9 4.80 -9.19 1.90
CA PRO A 9 4.13 -9.02 3.19
C PRO A 9 4.44 -7.64 3.74
N ALA A 10 3.41 -6.96 4.20
CA ALA A 10 3.52 -5.60 4.69
C ALA A 10 2.62 -5.40 5.88
N VAL A 11 2.95 -4.42 6.69
CA VAL A 11 2.12 -4.02 7.82
C VAL A 11 1.77 -2.56 7.63
N ILE A 12 0.49 -2.24 7.77
CA ILE A 12 0.06 -0.87 7.66
C ILE A 12 0.55 -0.11 8.89
N ASP A 13 1.30 0.95 8.64
CA ASP A 13 1.84 1.78 9.69
C ASP A 13 0.88 2.92 10.02
N GLU A 14 0.41 3.60 8.97
CA GLU A 14 -0.39 4.79 9.16
C GLU A 14 -1.28 4.99 7.94
N ILE A 15 -2.47 5.52 8.16
CA ILE A 15 -3.40 5.87 7.08
C ILE A 15 -3.74 7.33 7.22
N ASP A 16 -3.49 8.08 6.15
CA ASP A 16 -3.72 9.51 6.12
C ASP A 16 -4.82 9.81 5.12
N GLU A 17 -5.97 10.24 5.61
CA GLU A 17 -7.12 10.54 4.76
C GLU A 17 -7.29 12.05 4.61
N LYS A 18 -6.26 12.72 4.14
CA LYS A 18 -6.29 14.16 3.98
C LYS A 18 -7.28 14.62 2.91
N ASP A 19 -7.42 13.82 1.89
CA ASP A 19 -8.26 14.15 0.75
C ASP A 19 -9.65 13.59 0.97
N SER A 20 -10.64 14.16 0.29
CA SER A 20 -12.00 13.65 0.40
C SER A 20 -12.18 12.33 -0.34
N SER A 21 -11.32 12.03 -1.28
CA SER A 21 -11.48 10.83 -2.10
C SER A 21 -10.32 9.86 -1.99
N MET A 22 -9.12 10.32 -1.59
CA MET A 22 -7.94 9.48 -1.59
C MET A 22 -7.33 9.40 -0.20
N ALA A 23 -6.59 8.35 0.03
CA ALA A 23 -5.86 8.15 1.26
C ALA A 23 -4.44 7.69 0.94
N LEU A 24 -3.52 8.06 1.79
CA LEU A 24 -2.14 7.59 1.70
C LEU A 24 -1.93 6.56 2.81
N VAL A 25 -1.52 5.38 2.42
CA VAL A 25 -1.29 4.28 3.35
C VAL A 25 0.20 4.02 3.41
N SER A 26 0.77 4.22 4.58
CA SER A 26 2.18 3.93 4.82
C SER A 26 2.32 2.46 5.18
N LEU A 27 3.19 1.76 4.47
CA LEU A 27 3.39 0.33 4.65
C LEU A 27 4.83 0.06 5.06
N ASN A 28 4.99 -0.81 6.02
CA ASN A 28 6.30 -1.31 6.39
C ASN A 28 6.54 -2.65 5.72
N ILE A 29 7.62 -2.75 4.96
CA ILE A 29 8.01 -3.98 4.28
C ILE A 29 9.41 -4.31 4.75
N GLY A 30 9.51 -5.12 5.80
CA GLY A 30 10.81 -5.41 6.38
C GLY A 30 11.45 -4.14 6.90
N CYS A 31 12.59 -3.76 6.35
CA CYS A 31 13.27 -2.54 6.76
C CYS A 31 12.99 -1.35 5.86
N SER A 32 12.02 -1.50 4.96
CA SER A 32 11.68 -0.44 4.01
C SER A 32 10.26 0.04 4.24
N LYS A 33 9.98 1.25 3.76
CA LYS A 33 8.64 1.81 3.79
C LYS A 33 8.18 2.12 2.39
N LEU A 34 6.90 1.87 2.15
CA LEU A 34 6.24 2.27 0.92
C LEU A 34 5.03 3.10 1.27
N ILE A 35 4.67 3.99 0.38
CA ILE A 35 3.44 4.75 0.51
C ILE A 35 2.56 4.38 -0.67
N ALA A 36 1.39 3.87 -0.35
CA ALA A 36 0.41 3.49 -1.35
C ALA A 36 -0.71 4.51 -1.36
N ARG A 37 -1.14 4.86 -2.55
CA ARG A 37 -2.24 5.77 -2.74
C ARG A 37 -3.47 4.96 -3.10
N VAL A 38 -4.49 5.04 -2.28
CA VAL A 38 -5.71 4.26 -2.48
C VAL A 38 -6.91 5.17 -2.28
N THR A 39 -8.08 4.71 -2.73
CA THR A 39 -9.29 5.47 -2.48
C THR A 39 -9.73 5.30 -1.04
N ARG A 40 -10.36 6.32 -0.50
CA ARG A 40 -10.91 6.22 0.84
C ARG A 40 -11.99 5.14 0.89
N LYS A 41 -12.70 4.96 -0.21
CA LYS A 41 -13.69 3.89 -0.32
C LYS A 41 -13.03 2.53 -0.09
N SER A 42 -11.87 2.30 -0.69
CA SER A 42 -11.15 1.05 -0.50
C SER A 42 -10.71 0.88 0.95
N VAL A 43 -10.24 1.94 1.58
CA VAL A 43 -9.84 1.89 2.99
C VAL A 43 -11.00 1.40 3.84
N HIS A 44 -12.19 1.93 3.59
CA HIS A 44 -13.35 1.56 4.39
C HIS A 44 -13.90 0.18 4.03
N GLN A 45 -13.92 -0.15 2.74
CA GLN A 45 -14.43 -1.46 2.31
C GLN A 45 -13.56 -2.61 2.80
N LEU A 46 -12.25 -2.39 2.83
CA LEU A 46 -11.31 -3.42 3.24
C LEU A 46 -10.96 -3.34 4.72
N ASN A 47 -11.54 -2.38 5.42
CA ASN A 47 -11.29 -2.18 6.85
C ASN A 47 -9.79 -2.05 7.14
N LEU A 48 -9.13 -1.21 6.38
CA LEU A 48 -7.70 -0.99 6.57
C LEU A 48 -7.47 -0.16 7.81
N ILE A 49 -6.61 -0.64 8.67
CA ILE A 49 -6.25 0.05 9.91
C ILE A 49 -4.75 -0.10 10.15
N ALA A 50 -4.22 0.79 10.97
CA ALA A 50 -2.83 0.69 11.38
C ALA A 50 -2.59 -0.61 12.12
N GLY A 51 -1.50 -1.27 11.82
CA GLY A 51 -1.16 -2.56 12.42
C GLY A 51 -1.67 -3.77 11.65
N LEU A 52 -2.50 -3.56 10.65
CA LEU A 52 -3.04 -4.67 9.86
C LEU A 52 -1.96 -5.24 8.96
N LYS A 53 -1.88 -6.56 8.91
CA LYS A 53 -0.98 -7.25 7.99
C LYS A 53 -1.67 -7.41 6.65
N VAL A 54 -0.99 -7.03 5.59
CA VAL A 54 -1.53 -7.09 4.24
C VAL A 54 -0.48 -7.61 3.29
N TRP A 55 -0.93 -7.99 2.09
CA TRP A 55 -0.04 -8.31 1.00
C TRP A 55 -0.03 -7.13 0.05
N ALA A 56 1.13 -6.50 -0.09
CA ALA A 56 1.28 -5.39 -1.01
C ALA A 56 1.60 -5.94 -2.39
N GLN A 57 0.85 -5.53 -3.39
CA GLN A 57 1.07 -5.93 -4.77
C GLN A 57 1.69 -4.77 -5.52
N ILE A 58 2.86 -5.01 -6.08
CA ILE A 58 3.55 -4.01 -6.87
C ILE A 58 3.38 -4.37 -8.33
N LYS A 59 2.61 -3.57 -9.04
CA LYS A 59 2.25 -3.89 -10.41
C LYS A 59 3.30 -3.50 -11.43
N SER A 60 4.04 -2.46 -11.15
CA SER A 60 5.07 -2.03 -12.08
C SER A 60 6.16 -1.32 -11.33
N VAL A 61 7.37 -1.57 -11.77
CA VAL A 61 8.53 -0.92 -11.20
C VAL A 61 9.29 -0.28 -12.36
N ALA A 62 9.49 1.01 -12.25
CA ALA A 62 10.34 1.71 -13.20
C ALA A 62 11.69 1.95 -12.53
N ILE A 63 12.72 1.45 -13.16
CA ILE A 63 14.07 1.67 -12.65
C ILE A 63 14.66 2.81 -13.43
N VAL A 64 15.00 3.85 -12.72
CA VAL A 64 15.61 5.03 -13.32
C VAL A 64 17.07 5.07 -12.88
N GLU A 65 17.95 5.07 -13.85
CA GLU A 65 19.36 5.13 -13.55
C GLU A 65 19.98 6.43 -14.01
#